data_fab93dd52157aec27ce933d55c042d27
#
_entry.id   fab93dd52157aec27ce933d55c042d27
#
_cell.length_a   1.000
_cell.length_b   1.000
_cell.length_c   1.000
_cell.angle_alpha   90.00
_cell.angle_beta   90.00
_cell.angle_gamma   90.00
#
_symmetry.space_group_name_H-M   'P 1'
#
loop_
_entity.id
_entity.type
_entity.pdbx_description
1 polymer ?
#
loop_
_entity_poly.entity_id
_entity_poly.type
_entity_poly.pdbx_seq_one_letter_code
_entity_poly.pdbx_strand_id
1 'polypeptide(L)'
;MDALPEFALLRPTTLDEALRARAAHPASQLLGGGTDLMVNMRRGIAAPPVLIDTNRVAELRAITADAGSLAIGASVTLAELAAHPQVVKHYPVVAQAAGVVAGPTQRNMGTVGGNLCLDTRCIFYNQSEWWRAANHHCLKTTGDICHVAPKSQGVCYATFSGDLAPALLTLNAEVDIAGPAGSRTLPL
;
A
#
# COMPACT_ATOMS: atom_id res chain seq x y z
N MET A 1 9.00 2.80 21.99
CA MET A 1 8.13 2.89 20.79
C MET A 1 8.04 4.36 20.50
N ASP A 2 8.54 4.80 19.33
CA ASP A 2 8.61 6.21 19.04
C ASP A 2 7.20 6.79 18.83
N ALA A 3 7.01 8.05 19.22
CA ALA A 3 5.74 8.75 18.99
C ALA A 3 5.50 8.91 17.48
N LEU A 4 4.23 8.97 17.08
CA LEU A 4 3.90 9.34 15.72
C LEU A 4 4.30 10.80 15.49
N PRO A 5 4.81 11.15 14.29
CA PRO A 5 4.98 12.54 13.90
C PRO A 5 3.62 13.24 13.87
N GLU A 6 3.61 14.56 14.00
CA GLU A 6 2.39 15.37 13.82
C GLU A 6 1.91 15.30 12.37
N PHE A 7 0.61 15.16 12.16
CA PHE A 7 -0.02 15.18 10.85
C PHE A 7 -1.48 15.63 10.94
N ALA A 8 -1.99 16.23 9.87
CA ALA A 8 -3.40 16.46 9.68
C ALA A 8 -4.06 15.22 9.03
N LEU A 9 -5.29 14.88 9.43
CA LEU A 9 -6.05 13.77 8.88
C LEU A 9 -7.26 14.27 8.10
N LEU A 10 -7.29 14.07 6.80
CA LEU A 10 -8.42 14.33 5.91
C LEU A 10 -9.20 13.05 5.67
N ARG A 11 -10.54 13.15 5.66
CA ARG A 11 -11.45 12.00 5.52
C ARG A 11 -12.47 12.25 4.41
N PRO A 12 -12.05 12.22 3.14
CA PRO A 12 -12.97 12.34 2.01
C PRO A 12 -13.96 11.18 1.99
N THR A 13 -15.15 11.44 1.44
CA THR A 13 -16.24 10.45 1.28
C THR A 13 -16.46 10.06 -0.18
N THR A 14 -15.94 10.85 -1.11
CA THR A 14 -15.99 10.59 -2.55
C THR A 14 -14.59 10.59 -3.17
N LEU A 15 -14.45 9.94 -4.32
CA LEU A 15 -13.20 9.91 -5.06
C LEU A 15 -12.75 11.33 -5.46
N ASP A 16 -13.68 12.17 -5.90
CA ASP A 16 -13.40 13.55 -6.29
C ASP A 16 -12.88 14.39 -5.11
N GLU A 17 -13.45 14.24 -3.90
CA GLU A 17 -12.92 14.88 -2.69
C GLU A 17 -11.49 14.40 -2.37
N ALA A 18 -11.23 13.09 -2.52
CA ALA A 18 -9.89 12.52 -2.29
C ALA A 18 -8.87 13.06 -3.29
N LEU A 19 -9.23 13.16 -4.55
CA LEU A 19 -8.38 13.73 -5.61
C LEU A 19 -8.08 15.21 -5.37
N ARG A 20 -9.10 16.01 -4.99
CA ARG A 20 -8.90 17.42 -4.63
C ARG A 20 -8.00 17.57 -3.40
N ALA A 21 -8.22 16.76 -2.38
CA ALA A 21 -7.37 16.76 -1.18
C ALA A 21 -5.91 16.42 -1.54
N ARG A 22 -5.70 15.44 -2.41
CA ARG A 22 -4.36 15.05 -2.88
C ARG A 22 -3.68 16.15 -3.69
N ALA A 23 -4.43 16.84 -4.56
CA ALA A 23 -3.93 17.97 -5.35
C ALA A 23 -3.56 19.18 -4.47
N ALA A 24 -4.38 19.46 -3.45
CA ALA A 24 -4.13 20.55 -2.49
C ALA A 24 -2.94 20.27 -1.56
N HIS A 25 -2.62 18.99 -1.31
CA HIS A 25 -1.55 18.55 -0.40
C HIS A 25 -0.59 17.58 -1.10
N PRO A 26 0.32 18.04 -1.97
CA PRO A 26 1.22 17.17 -2.74
C PRO A 26 2.13 16.28 -1.90
N ALA A 27 2.48 16.70 -0.68
CA ALA A 27 3.27 15.93 0.28
C ALA A 27 2.43 14.97 1.14
N SER A 28 1.09 14.88 0.92
CA SER A 28 0.24 13.95 1.65
C SER A 28 0.52 12.49 1.26
N GLN A 29 0.13 11.56 2.13
CA GLN A 29 0.07 10.14 1.81
C GLN A 29 -1.36 9.62 1.96
N LEU A 30 -1.74 8.67 1.09
CA LEU A 30 -3.01 7.98 1.19
C LEU A 30 -2.94 6.97 2.35
N LEU A 31 -3.98 6.94 3.15
CA LEU A 31 -4.15 6.02 4.26
C LEU A 31 -5.29 5.05 3.93
N GLY A 32 -4.94 3.79 3.67
CA GLY A 32 -5.88 2.67 3.70
C GLY A 32 -6.00 2.13 5.13
N GLY A 33 -5.77 0.84 5.35
CA GLY A 33 -5.86 0.23 6.68
C GLY A 33 -4.79 0.65 7.70
N GLY A 34 -3.75 1.36 7.27
CA GLY A 34 -2.67 1.85 8.14
C GLY A 34 -1.72 0.79 8.69
N THR A 35 -1.92 -0.48 8.37
CA THR A 35 -1.14 -1.62 8.91
C THR A 35 0.34 -1.57 8.54
N ASP A 36 0.69 -0.85 7.48
CA ASP A 36 2.06 -0.58 7.07
C ASP A 36 2.50 0.87 7.35
N LEU A 37 1.72 1.85 6.87
CA LEU A 37 2.08 3.26 6.96
C LEU A 37 2.28 3.72 8.40
N MET A 38 1.38 3.37 9.32
CA MET A 38 1.49 3.78 10.73
C MET A 38 2.73 3.16 11.40
N VAL A 39 3.12 1.95 11.01
CA VAL A 39 4.35 1.31 11.50
C VAL A 39 5.58 2.04 10.95
N ASN A 40 5.56 2.41 9.68
CA ASN A 40 6.65 3.16 9.05
C ASN A 40 6.80 4.57 9.65
N MET A 41 5.70 5.22 9.97
CA MET A 41 5.72 6.51 10.68
C MET A 41 6.36 6.39 12.07
N ARG A 42 6.01 5.35 12.85
CA ARG A 42 6.63 5.09 14.16
C ARG A 42 8.12 4.74 14.09
N ARG A 43 8.58 4.22 12.95
CA ARG A 43 9.99 3.92 12.70
C ARG A 43 10.78 5.10 12.12
N GLY A 44 10.13 6.25 11.93
CA GLY A 44 10.73 7.41 11.26
C GLY A 44 11.06 7.17 9.78
N ILE A 45 10.41 6.19 9.13
CA ILE A 45 10.57 5.91 7.70
C ILE A 45 9.73 6.86 6.87
N ALA A 46 8.56 7.24 7.38
CA ALA A 46 7.64 8.18 6.76
C ALA A 46 7.18 9.22 7.78
N ALA A 47 7.07 10.48 7.35
CA ALA A 47 6.57 11.58 8.17
C ALA A 47 5.73 12.54 7.29
N PRO A 48 4.63 12.07 6.68
CA PRO A 48 3.79 12.92 5.86
C PRO A 48 3.07 13.96 6.73
N PRO A 49 3.03 15.24 6.33
CA PRO A 49 2.32 16.28 7.09
C PRO A 49 0.80 16.11 7.00
N VAL A 50 0.29 15.38 6.02
CA VAL A 50 -1.14 15.14 5.81
C VAL A 50 -1.37 13.68 5.43
N LEU A 51 -2.34 13.05 6.07
CA LEU A 51 -2.88 11.75 5.68
C LEU A 51 -4.28 11.94 5.08
N ILE A 52 -4.54 11.26 3.97
CA ILE A 52 -5.85 11.21 3.31
C ILE A 52 -6.40 9.81 3.50
N ASP A 53 -7.37 9.67 4.39
CA ASP A 53 -8.02 8.39 4.73
C ASP A 53 -9.03 8.02 3.64
N THR A 54 -8.73 6.97 2.87
CA THR A 54 -9.56 6.48 1.76
C THR A 54 -10.66 5.51 2.18
N ASN A 55 -10.72 5.11 3.46
CA ASN A 55 -11.65 4.08 3.91
C ASN A 55 -13.13 4.48 3.81
N ARG A 56 -13.43 5.79 3.71
CA ARG A 56 -14.80 6.30 3.56
C ARG A 56 -15.17 6.64 2.12
N VAL A 57 -14.26 6.51 1.17
CA VAL A 57 -14.52 6.75 -0.25
C VAL A 57 -15.34 5.57 -0.78
N ALA A 58 -16.62 5.82 -1.06
CA ALA A 58 -17.58 4.76 -1.39
C ALA A 58 -17.17 3.99 -2.66
N GLU A 59 -16.69 4.71 -3.67
CA GLU A 59 -16.26 4.16 -4.97
C GLU A 59 -15.08 3.18 -4.83
N LEU A 60 -14.27 3.32 -3.78
CA LEU A 60 -13.12 2.45 -3.54
C LEU A 60 -13.45 1.22 -2.68
N ARG A 61 -14.69 1.04 -2.23
CA ARG A 61 -15.08 -0.06 -1.35
C ARG A 61 -15.87 -1.18 -2.04
N ALA A 62 -16.17 -1.02 -3.31
CA ALA A 62 -17.00 -1.98 -4.03
C ALA A 62 -16.18 -3.14 -4.61
N ILE A 63 -16.78 -4.34 -4.63
CA ILE A 63 -16.37 -5.45 -5.50
C ILE A 63 -17.53 -5.66 -6.46
N THR A 64 -17.30 -5.37 -7.74
CA THR A 64 -18.35 -5.46 -8.78
C THR A 64 -17.96 -6.48 -9.84
N ALA A 65 -18.88 -7.39 -10.15
CA ALA A 65 -18.72 -8.38 -11.22
C ALA A 65 -19.39 -7.89 -12.49
N ASP A 66 -18.71 -8.01 -13.60
CA ASP A 66 -19.22 -7.79 -14.94
C ASP A 66 -19.09 -9.09 -15.76
N ALA A 67 -19.56 -9.11 -17.01
CA ALA A 67 -19.68 -10.26 -17.91
C ALA A 67 -18.32 -10.96 -18.28
N GLY A 68 -17.43 -11.15 -17.33
CA GLY A 68 -16.12 -11.84 -17.50
C GLY A 68 -14.98 -11.17 -16.74
N SER A 69 -15.25 -10.10 -16.01
CA SER A 69 -14.28 -9.40 -15.19
C SER A 69 -14.79 -9.14 -13.77
N LEU A 70 -13.87 -8.84 -12.86
CA LEU A 70 -14.16 -8.45 -11.49
C LEU A 70 -13.38 -7.18 -11.18
N ALA A 71 -14.07 -6.07 -10.91
CA ALA A 71 -13.45 -4.85 -10.42
C ALA A 71 -13.44 -4.83 -8.89
N ILE A 72 -12.28 -4.55 -8.31
CA ILE A 72 -12.05 -4.56 -6.87
C ILE A 72 -11.58 -3.16 -6.45
N GLY A 73 -12.33 -2.51 -5.58
CA GLY A 73 -11.98 -1.20 -5.05
C GLY A 73 -10.74 -1.24 -4.17
N ALA A 74 -9.92 -0.20 -4.25
CA ALA A 74 -8.64 -0.10 -3.55
C ALA A 74 -8.78 -0.13 -2.01
N SER A 75 -9.93 0.27 -1.46
CA SER A 75 -10.21 0.28 -0.01
C SER A 75 -10.96 -0.98 0.48
N VAL A 76 -11.19 -1.97 -0.38
CA VAL A 76 -11.64 -3.30 0.03
C VAL A 76 -10.57 -3.92 0.93
N THR A 77 -10.98 -4.47 2.07
CA THR A 77 -10.03 -5.13 2.98
C THR A 77 -9.61 -6.49 2.46
N LEU A 78 -8.44 -6.95 2.87
CA LEU A 78 -7.94 -8.29 2.51
C LEU A 78 -8.85 -9.39 3.04
N ALA A 79 -9.47 -9.18 4.20
CA ALA A 79 -10.43 -10.13 4.76
C ALA A 79 -11.73 -10.20 3.94
N GLU A 80 -12.28 -9.03 3.53
CA GLU A 80 -13.43 -8.97 2.63
C GLU A 80 -13.13 -9.65 1.29
N LEU A 81 -11.97 -9.36 0.69
CA LEU A 81 -11.54 -9.97 -0.58
C LEU A 81 -11.43 -11.49 -0.46
N ALA A 82 -10.76 -12.00 0.57
CA ALA A 82 -10.55 -13.42 0.78
C ALA A 82 -11.86 -14.21 0.98
N ALA A 83 -12.88 -13.57 1.55
CA ALA A 83 -14.18 -14.19 1.84
C ALA A 83 -15.25 -13.91 0.77
N HIS A 84 -14.99 -13.06 -0.22
CA HIS A 84 -15.99 -12.65 -1.19
C HIS A 84 -16.41 -13.82 -2.10
N PRO A 85 -17.71 -14.16 -2.21
CA PRO A 85 -18.16 -15.39 -2.91
C PRO A 85 -17.70 -15.48 -4.38
N GLN A 86 -17.72 -14.35 -5.12
CA GLN A 86 -17.28 -14.33 -6.51
C GLN A 86 -15.76 -14.51 -6.63
N VAL A 87 -14.98 -13.97 -5.68
CA VAL A 87 -13.52 -14.13 -5.64
C VAL A 87 -13.17 -15.59 -5.34
N VAL A 88 -13.78 -16.16 -4.31
CA VAL A 88 -13.56 -17.57 -3.92
C VAL A 88 -13.92 -18.51 -5.07
N LYS A 89 -15.03 -18.25 -5.77
CA LYS A 89 -15.53 -19.13 -6.83
C LYS A 89 -14.75 -19.02 -8.14
N HIS A 90 -14.41 -17.79 -8.57
CA HIS A 90 -13.86 -17.55 -9.91
C HIS A 90 -12.38 -17.17 -9.93
N TYR A 91 -11.85 -16.69 -8.81
CA TYR A 91 -10.47 -16.24 -8.66
C TYR A 91 -9.81 -16.79 -7.38
N PRO A 92 -9.83 -18.13 -7.17
CA PRO A 92 -9.38 -18.74 -5.91
C PRO A 92 -7.94 -18.39 -5.54
N VAL A 93 -7.05 -18.17 -6.50
CA VAL A 93 -5.67 -17.73 -6.26
C VAL A 93 -5.62 -16.36 -5.56
N VAL A 94 -6.54 -15.45 -5.89
CA VAL A 94 -6.63 -14.12 -5.24
C VAL A 94 -7.16 -14.26 -3.82
N ALA A 95 -8.20 -15.11 -3.62
CA ALA A 95 -8.73 -15.40 -2.28
C ALA A 95 -7.65 -16.02 -1.37
N GLN A 96 -6.88 -16.97 -1.89
CA GLN A 96 -5.77 -17.59 -1.16
C GLN A 96 -4.68 -16.57 -0.82
N ALA A 97 -4.22 -15.79 -1.81
CA ALA A 97 -3.21 -14.76 -1.59
C ALA A 97 -3.64 -13.76 -0.51
N ALA A 98 -4.88 -13.23 -0.60
CA ALA A 98 -5.41 -12.32 0.40
C ALA A 98 -5.52 -12.97 1.80
N GLY A 99 -5.89 -14.26 1.85
CA GLY A 99 -6.10 -15.03 3.09
C GLY A 99 -4.83 -15.34 3.87
N VAL A 100 -3.66 -15.32 3.24
CA VAL A 100 -2.36 -15.62 3.88
C VAL A 100 -1.55 -14.37 4.25
N VAL A 101 -2.00 -13.18 3.86
CA VAL A 101 -1.33 -11.93 4.25
C VAL A 101 -1.35 -11.77 5.76
N ALA A 102 -0.18 -11.71 6.39
CA ALA A 102 0.00 -11.40 7.81
C ALA A 102 -0.99 -12.17 8.74
N GLY A 103 -1.47 -11.51 9.82
CA GLY A 103 -2.48 -12.08 10.74
C GLY A 103 -3.90 -11.59 10.45
N PRO A 104 -4.92 -12.21 11.09
CA PRO A 104 -6.33 -11.82 10.88
C PRO A 104 -6.62 -10.35 11.19
N THR A 105 -6.01 -9.80 12.23
CA THR A 105 -6.18 -8.39 12.62
C THR A 105 -5.66 -7.44 11.55
N GLN A 106 -4.53 -7.77 10.92
CA GLN A 106 -3.99 -7.00 9.81
C GLN A 106 -4.87 -7.10 8.57
N ARG A 107 -5.39 -8.29 8.25
CA ARG A 107 -6.28 -8.48 7.10
C ARG A 107 -7.61 -7.75 7.22
N ASN A 108 -8.15 -7.61 8.44
CA ASN A 108 -9.39 -6.86 8.69
C ASN A 108 -9.22 -5.35 8.46
N MET A 109 -7.99 -4.85 8.46
CA MET A 109 -7.68 -3.43 8.25
C MET A 109 -6.93 -3.17 6.96
N GLY A 110 -5.97 -4.01 6.60
CA GLY A 110 -5.17 -3.88 5.39
C GLY A 110 -6.04 -3.98 4.14
N THR A 111 -5.79 -3.11 3.18
CA THR A 111 -6.61 -2.96 1.97
C THR A 111 -5.88 -3.47 0.73
N VAL A 112 -6.63 -3.77 -0.32
CA VAL A 112 -6.11 -4.17 -1.64
C VAL A 112 -5.13 -3.13 -2.17
N GLY A 113 -5.54 -1.87 -2.25
CA GLY A 113 -4.67 -0.78 -2.72
C GLY A 113 -3.45 -0.61 -1.84
N GLY A 114 -3.59 -0.72 -0.50
CA GLY A 114 -2.45 -0.68 0.41
C GLY A 114 -1.44 -1.80 0.17
N ASN A 115 -1.90 -3.03 -0.12
CA ASN A 115 -1.01 -4.16 -0.42
C ASN A 115 -0.30 -4.00 -1.77
N LEU A 116 -1.01 -3.52 -2.80
CA LEU A 116 -0.42 -3.27 -4.13
C LEU A 116 0.57 -2.10 -4.13
N CYS A 117 0.35 -1.11 -3.28
CA CYS A 117 1.20 0.09 -3.17
C CYS A 117 2.28 -0.01 -2.09
N LEU A 118 2.59 -1.21 -1.58
CA LEU A 118 3.67 -1.40 -0.63
C LEU A 118 5.01 -0.97 -1.24
N ASP A 119 5.78 -0.22 -0.46
CA ASP A 119 7.17 0.07 -0.83
C ASP A 119 8.04 -1.19 -0.68
N THR A 120 9.18 -1.21 -1.37
CA THR A 120 10.14 -2.31 -1.28
C THR A 120 10.67 -2.49 0.14
N ARG A 121 10.91 -3.75 0.54
CA ARG A 121 11.30 -4.15 1.90
C ARG A 121 12.74 -4.58 1.99
N CYS A 122 13.34 -4.23 3.13
CA CYS A 122 14.68 -4.65 3.49
C CYS A 122 14.81 -4.65 5.02
N ILE A 123 15.47 -5.66 5.57
CA ILE A 123 15.67 -5.77 7.01
C ILE A 123 16.45 -4.56 7.59
N PHE A 124 17.39 -4.01 6.86
CA PHE A 124 18.16 -2.83 7.27
C PHE A 124 17.34 -1.53 7.18
N TYR A 125 16.50 -1.40 6.18
CA TYR A 125 15.62 -0.24 6.00
C TYR A 125 14.48 -0.22 7.04
N ASN A 126 13.93 -1.37 7.36
CA ASN A 126 12.76 -1.52 8.25
C ASN A 126 13.11 -1.40 9.76
N GLN A 127 14.25 -0.85 10.10
CA GLN A 127 14.65 -0.57 11.48
C GLN A 127 14.16 0.82 11.95
N SER A 128 14.30 1.10 13.25
CA SER A 128 14.06 2.43 13.80
C SER A 128 15.04 3.47 13.25
N GLU A 129 14.66 4.74 13.32
CA GLU A 129 15.56 5.83 12.90
C GLU A 129 16.88 5.80 13.67
N TRP A 130 16.81 5.59 14.98
CA TRP A 130 18.01 5.46 15.83
C TRP A 130 18.97 4.37 15.33
N TRP A 131 18.43 3.20 14.97
CA TRP A 131 19.24 2.11 14.46
C TRP A 131 19.84 2.42 13.10
N ARG A 132 19.06 3.00 12.20
CA ARG A 132 19.55 3.42 10.87
C ARG A 132 20.65 4.47 10.98
N ALA A 133 20.47 5.48 11.83
CA ALA A 133 21.47 6.53 12.09
C ALA A 133 22.77 5.95 12.66
N ALA A 134 22.69 5.02 13.62
CA ALA A 134 23.85 4.33 14.19
C ALA A 134 24.62 3.49 13.15
N ASN A 135 23.97 3.09 12.05
CA ASN A 135 24.58 2.34 10.94
C ASN A 135 24.79 3.22 9.69
N HIS A 136 24.87 4.54 9.85
CA HIS A 136 25.14 5.50 8.76
C HIS A 136 24.10 5.46 7.63
N HIS A 137 22.86 5.04 7.92
CA HIS A 137 21.77 4.91 6.95
C HIS A 137 22.09 3.95 5.77
N CYS A 138 21.34 4.01 4.68
CA CYS A 138 21.58 3.19 3.49
C CYS A 138 21.11 3.94 2.23
N LEU A 139 21.40 3.39 1.04
CA LEU A 139 21.01 3.96 -0.26
C LEU A 139 19.52 4.30 -0.40
N LYS A 140 18.64 3.58 0.31
CA LYS A 140 17.19 3.85 0.27
C LYS A 140 16.77 5.06 1.13
N THR A 141 17.68 5.58 1.93
CA THR A 141 17.51 6.78 2.75
C THR A 141 18.59 7.84 2.39
N THR A 142 19.42 8.23 3.32
CA THR A 142 20.43 9.30 3.15
C THR A 142 21.86 8.77 3.13
N GLY A 143 22.04 7.44 3.22
CA GLY A 143 23.36 6.81 3.17
C GLY A 143 23.83 6.51 1.75
N ASP A 144 25.05 6.03 1.62
CA ASP A 144 25.77 5.80 0.36
C ASP A 144 26.04 4.32 0.07
N ILE A 145 25.64 3.41 0.97
CA ILE A 145 25.88 1.98 0.86
C ILE A 145 24.58 1.18 0.92
N CYS A 146 24.52 0.04 0.23
CA CYS A 146 23.52 -0.99 0.44
C CYS A 146 24.05 -2.02 1.43
N HIS A 147 23.47 -2.12 2.64
CA HIS A 147 23.92 -3.08 3.65
C HIS A 147 23.64 -4.55 3.29
N VAL A 148 22.69 -4.81 2.38
CA VAL A 148 22.47 -6.16 1.83
C VAL A 148 23.57 -6.57 0.87
N ALA A 149 24.00 -5.63 0.02
CA ALA A 149 25.01 -5.85 -1.00
C ALA A 149 25.99 -4.65 -1.04
N PRO A 150 26.97 -4.58 -0.12
CA PRO A 150 27.88 -3.42 -0.02
C PRO A 150 28.67 -3.11 -1.28
N LYS A 151 28.83 -4.09 -2.17
CA LYS A 151 29.52 -3.94 -3.47
C LYS A 151 28.57 -3.65 -4.64
N SER A 152 27.33 -3.23 -4.39
CA SER A 152 26.28 -3.04 -5.39
C SER A 152 26.45 -1.82 -6.30
N GLN A 153 27.49 -1.03 -6.13
CA GLN A 153 27.78 0.16 -6.95
C GLN A 153 26.57 1.15 -7.03
N GLY A 154 25.92 1.40 -5.90
CA GLY A 154 24.81 2.35 -5.81
C GLY A 154 23.42 1.76 -6.09
N VAL A 155 23.30 0.44 -6.28
CA VAL A 155 21.99 -0.23 -6.47
C VAL A 155 21.41 -0.68 -5.14
N CYS A 156 20.15 -0.31 -4.86
CA CYS A 156 19.41 -0.79 -3.70
C CYS A 156 18.76 -2.16 -4.00
N TYR A 157 18.94 -3.13 -3.11
CA TYR A 157 18.41 -4.49 -3.23
C TYR A 157 17.18 -4.74 -2.35
N ALA A 158 16.46 -3.70 -1.95
CA ALA A 158 15.17 -3.87 -1.30
C ALA A 158 14.16 -4.49 -2.29
N THR A 159 13.38 -5.47 -1.84
CA THR A 159 12.46 -6.24 -2.69
C THR A 159 11.01 -5.84 -2.44
N PHE A 160 10.19 -5.89 -3.48
CA PHE A 160 8.74 -5.81 -3.34
C PHE A 160 8.22 -7.06 -2.61
N SER A 161 7.32 -6.87 -1.67
CA SER A 161 6.80 -7.94 -0.80
C SER A 161 5.27 -7.88 -0.66
N GLY A 162 4.56 -7.34 -1.67
CA GLY A 162 3.10 -7.38 -1.72
C GLY A 162 2.62 -8.75 -2.17
N ASP A 163 1.71 -9.34 -1.42
CA ASP A 163 1.26 -10.73 -1.64
C ASP A 163 0.25 -10.85 -2.78
N LEU A 164 -0.57 -9.81 -3.01
CA LEU A 164 -1.61 -9.84 -4.04
C LEU A 164 -1.07 -9.69 -5.46
N ALA A 165 -0.04 -8.88 -5.67
CA ALA A 165 0.45 -8.58 -7.00
C ALA A 165 0.87 -9.83 -7.79
N PRO A 166 1.62 -10.80 -7.24
CA PRO A 166 1.95 -12.03 -7.97
C PRO A 166 0.72 -12.85 -8.39
N ALA A 167 -0.31 -12.92 -7.53
CA ALA A 167 -1.54 -13.63 -7.85
C ALA A 167 -2.33 -12.93 -8.97
N LEU A 168 -2.43 -11.61 -8.91
CA LEU A 168 -3.12 -10.80 -9.91
C LEU A 168 -2.41 -10.82 -11.27
N LEU A 169 -1.08 -10.82 -11.29
CA LEU A 169 -0.28 -10.96 -12.50
C LEU A 169 -0.59 -12.24 -13.26
N THR A 170 -0.90 -13.35 -12.58
CA THR A 170 -1.28 -14.62 -13.25
C THR A 170 -2.62 -14.55 -13.98
N LEU A 171 -3.42 -13.52 -13.68
CA LEU A 171 -4.75 -13.29 -14.24
C LEU A 171 -4.77 -12.15 -15.28
N ASN A 172 -3.62 -11.63 -15.67
CA ASN A 172 -3.48 -10.44 -16.52
C ASN A 172 -4.30 -9.26 -15.99
N ALA A 173 -4.25 -9.03 -14.67
CA ALA A 173 -4.99 -7.97 -14.03
C ALA A 173 -4.50 -6.59 -14.49
N GLU A 174 -5.43 -5.64 -14.51
CA GLU A 174 -5.16 -4.24 -14.79
C GLU A 174 -5.44 -3.38 -13.56
N VAL A 175 -4.86 -2.19 -13.51
CA VAL A 175 -5.07 -1.21 -12.45
C VAL A 175 -5.61 0.07 -13.03
N ASP A 176 -6.78 0.49 -12.56
CA ASP A 176 -7.34 1.81 -12.84
C ASP A 176 -6.79 2.83 -11.85
N ILE A 177 -6.08 3.82 -12.37
CA ILE A 177 -5.49 4.90 -11.58
C ILE A 177 -6.28 6.18 -11.85
N ALA A 178 -6.97 6.66 -10.82
CA ALA A 178 -7.63 7.96 -10.87
C ALA A 178 -6.65 9.09 -10.54
N GLY A 179 -6.70 10.15 -11.30
CA GLY A 179 -5.86 11.33 -11.12
C GLY A 179 -6.60 12.62 -11.50
N PRO A 180 -6.01 13.81 -11.24
CA PRO A 180 -6.66 15.09 -11.53
C PRO A 180 -6.90 15.34 -13.03
N ALA A 181 -6.18 14.66 -13.91
CA ALA A 181 -6.34 14.72 -15.37
C ALA A 181 -7.28 13.64 -15.93
N GLY A 182 -7.95 12.87 -15.08
CA GLY A 182 -8.80 11.74 -15.43
C GLY A 182 -8.23 10.39 -14.96
N SER A 183 -8.87 9.31 -15.39
CA SER A 183 -8.44 7.95 -15.07
C SER A 183 -7.63 7.35 -16.22
N ARG A 184 -6.71 6.45 -15.87
CA ARG A 184 -5.96 5.63 -16.83
C ARG A 184 -5.89 4.20 -16.34
N THR A 185 -5.95 3.26 -17.26
CA THR A 185 -5.77 1.82 -16.99
C THR A 185 -4.36 1.40 -17.40
N LEU A 186 -3.71 0.62 -16.55
CA LEU A 186 -2.39 0.06 -16.80
C LEU A 186 -2.41 -1.44 -16.49
N PRO A 187 -1.69 -2.28 -17.24
CA PRO A 187 -1.41 -3.63 -16.80
C PRO A 187 -0.60 -3.60 -15.49
N LEU A 188 -0.89 -4.55 -14.63
CA LEU A 188 -0.21 -4.67 -13.33
C LEU A 188 1.23 -5.12 -13.50
#